data_af3328513e1df6c69a5299afb2acc968
#
_entry.id   af3328513e1df6c69a5299afb2acc968
#
_cell.length_a   1.000
_cell.length_b   1.000
_cell.length_c   1.000
_cell.angle_alpha   90.00
_cell.angle_beta   90.00
_cell.angle_gamma   90.00
#
_symmetry.space_group_name_H-M   'P 1'
#
loop_
_entity.id
_entity.type
_entity.pdbx_description
1 polymer ?
#
loop_
_entity_poly.entity_id
_entity_poly.type
_entity_poly.pdbx_seq_one_letter_code
_entity_poly.pdbx_strand_id
1 'polypeptide(L)'
;MKRIFMIDWALTLLFALTAYTGIKLHIAGHGNIHEIWHDWAVFHVIASILFLVVTIFHITIHWNWYKGIFSRGIGKRSKVTIWLSAMFTFVAITGIILFYVEGANSPIGLWHYKIGILMSVFSIGHIIK
;
A
#
# COMPACT_ATOMS: atom_id res chain seq x y z
N MET A 1 -15.35 -18.33 -5.93
CA MET A 1 -14.39 -18.60 -4.85
C MET A 1 -12.95 -18.63 -5.31
N LYS A 2 -12.63 -19.31 -6.42
CA LYS A 2 -11.26 -19.32 -6.95
C LYS A 2 -10.73 -17.94 -7.31
N ARG A 3 -11.58 -17.04 -7.83
CA ARG A 3 -11.20 -15.66 -8.16
C ARG A 3 -10.80 -14.86 -6.92
N ILE A 4 -11.59 -14.96 -5.85
CA ILE A 4 -11.32 -14.24 -4.60
C ILE A 4 -9.99 -14.71 -4.01
N PHE A 5 -9.78 -16.01 -3.98
CA PHE A 5 -8.55 -16.62 -3.48
C PHE A 5 -7.32 -16.16 -4.29
N MET A 6 -7.43 -16.17 -5.62
CA MET A 6 -6.36 -15.71 -6.49
C MET A 6 -6.02 -14.23 -6.28
N ILE A 7 -7.04 -13.40 -6.15
CA ILE A 7 -6.86 -11.95 -5.90
C ILE A 7 -6.20 -11.72 -4.54
N ASP A 8 -6.64 -12.42 -3.51
CA ASP A 8 -6.07 -12.28 -2.17
C ASP A 8 -4.59 -12.72 -2.13
N TRP A 9 -4.24 -13.81 -2.81
CA TRP A 9 -2.84 -14.25 -2.92
C TRP A 9 -1.99 -13.27 -3.73
N ALA A 10 -2.51 -12.80 -4.87
CA ALA A 10 -1.83 -11.81 -5.68
C ALA A 10 -1.61 -10.53 -4.88
N LEU A 11 -2.61 -10.10 -4.12
CA LEU A 11 -2.55 -8.92 -3.28
C LEU A 11 -1.48 -9.06 -2.20
N THR A 12 -1.41 -10.21 -1.55
CA THR A 12 -0.42 -10.50 -0.51
C THR A 12 1.00 -10.45 -1.08
N LEU A 13 1.23 -11.08 -2.24
CA LEU A 13 2.53 -11.06 -2.90
C LEU A 13 2.92 -9.65 -3.34
N LEU A 14 2.01 -8.92 -3.94
CA LEU A 14 2.26 -7.54 -4.37
C LEU A 14 2.48 -6.61 -3.18
N PHE A 15 1.77 -6.82 -2.09
CA PHE A 15 2.00 -6.09 -0.84
C PHE A 15 3.44 -6.32 -0.35
N ALA A 16 3.88 -7.57 -0.29
CA ALA A 16 5.23 -7.90 0.15
C ALA A 16 6.29 -7.25 -0.75
N LEU A 17 6.10 -7.30 -2.07
CA LEU A 17 7.01 -6.68 -3.03
C LEU A 17 7.02 -5.16 -2.89
N THR A 18 5.86 -4.53 -2.76
CA THR A 18 5.74 -3.09 -2.63
C THR A 18 6.41 -2.60 -1.34
N ALA A 19 6.16 -3.28 -0.22
CA ALA A 19 6.76 -2.94 1.06
C ALA A 19 8.28 -3.14 1.03
N TYR A 20 8.75 -4.26 0.49
CA TYR A 20 10.18 -4.55 0.39
C TYR A 20 10.89 -3.52 -0.48
N THR A 21 10.38 -3.25 -1.68
CA THR A 21 10.98 -2.28 -2.58
C THR A 21 10.94 -0.86 -2.02
N GLY A 22 9.87 -0.52 -1.29
CA GLY A 22 9.76 0.79 -0.62
C GLY A 22 10.82 0.98 0.45
N ILE A 23 11.07 -0.04 1.26
CA ILE A 23 12.13 0.00 2.29
C ILE A 23 13.50 0.09 1.63
N LYS A 24 13.76 -0.70 0.59
CA LYS A 24 15.02 -0.65 -0.15
C LYS A 24 15.23 0.71 -0.81
N LEU A 25 14.18 1.29 -1.36
CA LEU A 25 14.22 2.62 -1.96
C LEU A 25 14.58 3.68 -0.92
N HIS A 26 13.99 3.60 0.27
CA HIS A 26 14.28 4.53 1.35
C HIS A 26 15.74 4.44 1.79
N ILE A 27 16.26 3.22 1.95
CA ILE A 27 17.67 2.98 2.31
C ILE A 27 18.59 3.53 1.21
N ALA A 28 18.29 3.25 -0.05
CA ALA A 28 19.09 3.70 -1.19
C ALA A 28 19.06 5.22 -1.32
N GLY A 29 17.95 5.86 -0.96
CA GLY A 29 17.81 7.32 -0.99
C GLY A 29 18.72 8.04 -0.01
N HIS A 30 19.23 7.35 1.00
CA HIS A 30 20.22 7.88 1.95
C HIS A 30 21.66 7.52 1.56
N GLY A 31 21.84 6.75 0.47
CA GLY A 31 23.15 6.39 -0.06
C GLY A 31 23.64 7.37 -1.12
N ASN A 32 24.87 7.17 -1.58
CA ASN A 32 25.52 8.05 -2.53
C ASN A 32 25.44 7.56 -4.00
N ILE A 33 24.80 6.40 -4.24
CA ILE A 33 24.77 5.79 -5.57
C ILE A 33 23.37 5.99 -6.18
N HIS A 34 23.31 6.93 -7.13
CA HIS A 34 22.06 7.31 -7.79
C HIS A 34 21.46 6.17 -8.62
N GLU A 35 22.29 5.36 -9.28
CA GLU A 35 21.81 4.24 -10.11
C GLU A 35 21.03 3.20 -9.28
N ILE A 36 21.53 2.86 -8.09
CA ILE A 36 20.86 1.90 -7.19
C ILE A 36 19.51 2.48 -6.74
N TRP A 37 19.49 3.76 -6.38
CA TRP A 37 18.24 4.43 -6.00
C TRP A 37 17.23 4.39 -7.17
N HIS A 38 17.69 4.70 -8.38
CA HIS A 38 16.82 4.72 -9.55
C HIS A 38 16.21 3.35 -9.84
N ASP A 39 17.02 2.29 -9.78
CA ASP A 39 16.54 0.91 -10.00
C ASP A 39 15.47 0.52 -8.99
N TRP A 40 15.70 0.81 -7.72
CA TRP A 40 14.71 0.54 -6.67
C TRP A 40 13.45 1.39 -6.85
N ALA A 41 13.60 2.64 -7.33
CA ALA A 41 12.45 3.50 -7.62
C ALA A 41 11.58 2.88 -8.73
N VAL A 42 12.19 2.39 -9.81
CA VAL A 42 11.47 1.74 -10.90
C VAL A 42 10.72 0.50 -10.41
N PHE A 43 11.38 -0.38 -9.67
CA PHE A 43 10.76 -1.58 -9.11
C PHE A 43 9.60 -1.23 -8.17
N HIS A 44 9.80 -0.25 -7.29
CA HIS A 44 8.77 0.17 -6.34
C HIS A 44 7.55 0.73 -7.08
N VAL A 45 7.75 1.56 -8.09
CA VAL A 45 6.66 2.15 -8.88
C VAL A 45 5.85 1.06 -9.58
N ILE A 46 6.52 0.12 -10.26
CA ILE A 46 5.84 -0.96 -10.96
C ILE A 46 5.05 -1.83 -9.97
N ALA A 47 5.67 -2.26 -8.88
CA ALA A 47 5.02 -3.07 -7.86
C ALA A 47 3.84 -2.32 -7.24
N SER A 48 3.98 -1.02 -7.00
CA SER A 48 2.93 -0.18 -6.39
C SER A 48 1.73 -0.03 -7.32
N ILE A 49 1.95 0.16 -8.62
CA ILE A 49 0.87 0.28 -9.60
C ILE A 49 0.09 -1.03 -9.66
N LEU A 50 0.77 -2.17 -9.74
CA LEU A 50 0.13 -3.47 -9.73
C LEU A 50 -0.63 -3.70 -8.43
N PHE A 51 -0.04 -3.34 -7.30
CA PHE A 51 -0.67 -3.43 -6.00
C PHE A 51 -1.94 -2.59 -5.95
N LEU A 52 -1.89 -1.35 -6.44
CA LEU A 52 -3.05 -0.45 -6.50
C LEU A 52 -4.18 -1.05 -7.32
N VAL A 53 -3.88 -1.57 -8.52
CA VAL A 53 -4.89 -2.17 -9.41
C VAL A 53 -5.54 -3.38 -8.73
N VAL A 54 -4.76 -4.29 -8.16
CA VAL A 54 -5.29 -5.49 -7.50
C VAL A 54 -6.06 -5.12 -6.24
N THR A 55 -5.64 -4.09 -5.51
CA THR A 55 -6.37 -3.59 -4.33
C THR A 55 -7.73 -3.04 -4.72
N ILE A 56 -7.83 -2.32 -5.85
CA ILE A 56 -9.11 -1.83 -6.34
C ILE A 56 -10.05 -3.01 -6.63
N PHE A 57 -9.56 -4.07 -7.28
CA PHE A 57 -10.36 -5.28 -7.51
C PHE A 57 -10.78 -5.93 -6.20
N HIS A 58 -9.88 -6.02 -5.23
CA HIS A 58 -10.18 -6.57 -3.91
C HIS A 58 -11.30 -5.77 -3.21
N ILE A 59 -11.20 -4.46 -3.22
CA ILE A 59 -12.22 -3.58 -2.62
C ILE A 59 -13.56 -3.76 -3.35
N THR A 60 -13.55 -3.84 -4.67
CA THR A 60 -14.75 -4.01 -5.48
C THR A 60 -15.47 -5.32 -5.14
N ILE A 61 -14.72 -6.41 -4.98
CA ILE A 61 -15.28 -7.72 -4.61
C ILE A 61 -15.92 -7.66 -3.22
N HIS A 62 -15.30 -6.93 -2.29
CA HIS A 62 -15.79 -6.81 -0.92
C HIS A 62 -16.65 -5.56 -0.69
N TRP A 63 -17.19 -4.97 -1.76
CA TRP A 63 -17.98 -3.74 -1.68
C TRP A 63 -19.20 -3.86 -0.78
N ASN A 64 -19.83 -5.03 -0.76
CA ASN A 64 -20.98 -5.26 0.11
C ASN A 64 -20.63 -5.16 1.61
N TRP A 65 -19.41 -5.51 1.97
CA TRP A 65 -18.91 -5.34 3.32
C TRP A 65 -18.84 -3.86 3.71
N TYR A 66 -18.33 -3.01 2.80
CA TYR A 66 -18.27 -1.57 3.03
C TYR A 66 -19.66 -0.96 3.15
N LYS A 67 -20.60 -1.38 2.30
CA LYS A 67 -22.01 -0.95 2.41
C LYS A 67 -22.61 -1.34 3.75
N GLY A 68 -22.29 -2.52 4.26
CA GLY A 68 -22.76 -2.99 5.54
C GLY A 68 -22.31 -2.12 6.70
N ILE A 69 -21.12 -1.53 6.61
CA ILE A 69 -20.61 -0.62 7.64
C ILE A 69 -21.46 0.64 7.72
N PHE A 70 -21.86 1.21 6.58
CA PHE A 70 -22.69 2.41 6.54
C PHE A 70 -24.08 2.17 7.16
N SER A 71 -24.61 0.96 7.08
CA SER A 71 -25.93 0.64 7.61
C SER A 71 -25.90 0.09 9.04
N ARG A 72 -24.85 -0.65 9.43
CA ARG A 72 -24.78 -1.35 10.74
C ARG A 72 -23.78 -0.73 11.71
N GLY A 73 -22.98 0.23 11.25
CA GLY A 73 -21.94 0.84 12.07
C GLY A 73 -20.65 0.03 12.12
N ILE A 74 -19.65 0.60 12.79
CA ILE A 74 -18.31 0.03 12.86
C ILE A 74 -18.19 -0.91 14.05
N GLY A 75 -18.03 -2.22 13.79
CA GLY A 75 -17.74 -3.20 14.83
C GLY A 75 -16.25 -3.24 15.20
N LYS A 76 -15.93 -3.94 16.30
CA LYS A 76 -14.54 -4.07 16.77
C LYS A 76 -13.61 -4.67 15.72
N ARG A 77 -14.08 -5.66 14.95
CA ARG A 77 -13.29 -6.31 13.90
C ARG A 77 -13.11 -5.46 12.66
N SER A 78 -14.00 -4.50 12.45
CA SER A 78 -13.96 -3.62 11.27
C SER A 78 -13.01 -2.44 11.41
N LYS A 79 -12.58 -2.10 12.62
CA LYS A 79 -11.72 -0.93 12.87
C LYS A 79 -10.39 -1.03 12.15
N VAL A 80 -9.72 -2.18 12.21
CA VAL A 80 -8.42 -2.39 11.55
C VAL A 80 -8.57 -2.21 10.04
N THR A 81 -9.60 -2.78 9.45
CA THR A 81 -9.83 -2.69 8.00
C THR A 81 -10.14 -1.26 7.56
N ILE A 82 -10.90 -0.51 8.36
CA ILE A 82 -11.20 0.90 8.06
C ILE A 82 -9.94 1.75 8.15
N TRP A 83 -9.14 1.59 9.19
CA TRP A 83 -7.87 2.30 9.33
C TRP A 83 -6.93 1.94 8.19
N LEU A 84 -6.87 0.66 7.82
CA LEU A 84 -6.06 0.19 6.71
C LEU A 84 -6.50 0.82 5.39
N SER A 85 -7.82 0.89 5.14
CA SER A 85 -8.37 1.52 3.93
C SER A 85 -8.02 3.02 3.88
N ALA A 86 -8.12 3.72 4.99
CA ALA A 86 -7.78 5.14 5.08
C ALA A 86 -6.28 5.36 4.82
N MET A 87 -5.42 4.55 5.44
CA MET A 87 -3.98 4.64 5.24
C MET A 87 -3.57 4.29 3.82
N PHE A 88 -4.20 3.27 3.23
CA PHE A 88 -3.97 2.91 1.83
C PHE A 88 -4.31 4.07 0.90
N THR A 89 -5.45 4.72 1.12
CA THR A 89 -5.85 5.88 0.32
C THR A 89 -4.82 7.00 0.43
N PHE A 90 -4.36 7.28 1.64
CA PHE A 90 -3.36 8.32 1.88
C PHE A 90 -2.01 7.98 1.21
N VAL A 91 -1.56 6.73 1.35
CA VAL A 91 -0.32 6.27 0.72
C VAL A 91 -0.42 6.33 -0.80
N ALA A 92 -1.56 5.93 -1.37
CA ALA A 92 -1.78 6.00 -2.80
C ALA A 92 -1.74 7.43 -3.32
N ILE A 93 -2.39 8.36 -2.61
CA ILE A 93 -2.41 9.77 -3.00
C ILE A 93 -1.00 10.37 -2.93
N THR A 94 -0.27 10.13 -1.84
CA THR A 94 1.10 10.64 -1.69
C THR A 94 2.04 10.02 -2.71
N GLY A 95 1.86 8.74 -3.03
CA GLY A 95 2.63 8.07 -4.08
C GLY A 95 2.40 8.68 -5.45
N ILE A 96 1.16 8.99 -5.79
CA ILE A 96 0.83 9.66 -7.06
C ILE A 96 1.44 11.06 -7.11
N ILE A 97 1.38 11.81 -6.02
CA ILE A 97 2.00 13.15 -5.94
C ILE A 97 3.51 13.05 -6.16
N LEU A 98 4.16 12.02 -5.62
CA LEU A 98 5.60 11.82 -5.79
C LEU A 98 6.02 11.56 -7.25
N PHE A 99 5.10 11.10 -8.10
CA PHE A 99 5.36 11.01 -9.54
C PHE A 99 5.66 12.37 -10.17
N TYR A 100 5.03 13.42 -9.64
CA TYR A 100 5.15 14.78 -10.20
C TYR A 100 6.13 15.64 -9.41
N VAL A 101 6.49 15.24 -8.19
CA VAL A 101 7.41 15.99 -7.32
C VAL A 101 8.65 15.15 -7.08
N GLU A 102 9.80 15.65 -7.50
CA GLU A 102 11.06 14.96 -7.28
C GLU A 102 11.50 15.09 -5.83
N GLY A 103 12.04 14.00 -5.29
CA GLY A 103 12.69 13.98 -3.99
C GLY A 103 12.09 13.03 -2.99
N ALA A 104 12.74 11.86 -2.81
CA ALA A 104 12.36 10.87 -1.80
C ALA A 104 12.48 11.45 -0.37
N ASN A 105 13.31 12.49 -0.20
CA ASN A 105 13.51 13.15 1.09
C ASN A 105 12.66 14.41 1.25
N SER A 106 11.74 14.67 0.31
CA SER A 106 10.77 15.76 0.48
C SER A 106 9.82 15.43 1.63
N PRO A 107 9.13 16.45 2.22
CA PRO A 107 8.13 16.18 3.26
C PRO A 107 7.09 15.13 2.84
N ILE A 108 6.63 15.18 1.58
CA ILE A 108 5.67 14.23 1.03
C ILE A 108 6.28 12.82 0.98
N GLY A 109 7.53 12.69 0.55
CA GLY A 109 8.24 11.41 0.50
C GLY A 109 8.41 10.79 1.88
N LEU A 110 8.75 11.60 2.89
CA LEU A 110 8.87 11.12 4.27
C LEU A 110 7.52 10.68 4.84
N TRP A 111 6.44 11.43 4.58
CA TRP A 111 5.10 11.03 5.00
C TRP A 111 4.64 9.77 4.31
N HIS A 112 4.89 9.65 3.00
CA HIS A 112 4.57 8.43 2.23
C HIS A 112 5.26 7.22 2.85
N TYR A 113 6.55 7.33 3.17
CA TYR A 113 7.31 6.25 3.81
C TYR A 113 6.76 5.90 5.19
N LYS A 114 6.56 6.89 6.06
CA LYS A 114 6.09 6.66 7.42
C LYS A 114 4.72 5.98 7.45
N ILE A 115 3.78 6.50 6.66
CA ILE A 115 2.43 5.94 6.60
C ILE A 115 2.45 4.58 5.91
N GLY A 116 3.33 4.38 4.92
CA GLY A 116 3.53 3.10 4.28
C GLY A 116 3.99 2.01 5.26
N ILE A 117 4.91 2.33 6.15
CA ILE A 117 5.36 1.41 7.22
C ILE A 117 4.20 1.10 8.16
N LEU A 118 3.46 2.12 8.60
CA LEU A 118 2.31 1.93 9.47
C LEU A 118 1.23 1.09 8.79
N MET A 119 0.94 1.36 7.52
CA MET A 119 0.03 0.56 6.71
C MET A 119 0.48 -0.89 6.62
N SER A 120 1.79 -1.13 6.49
CA SER A 120 2.35 -2.48 6.43
C SER A 120 2.08 -3.26 7.70
N VAL A 121 2.23 -2.63 8.87
CA VAL A 121 1.93 -3.25 10.16
C VAL A 121 0.45 -3.62 10.25
N PHE A 122 -0.45 -2.70 9.88
CA PHE A 122 -1.90 -2.99 9.87
C PHE A 122 -2.28 -4.04 8.84
N SER A 123 -1.58 -4.07 7.69
CA SER A 123 -1.82 -5.09 6.65
C SER A 123 -1.46 -6.48 7.15
N ILE A 124 -0.35 -6.62 7.87
CA ILE A 124 0.03 -7.89 8.47
C ILE A 124 -1.05 -8.34 9.46
N GLY A 125 -1.53 -7.44 10.31
CA GLY A 125 -2.62 -7.74 11.24
C GLY A 125 -3.91 -8.15 10.53
N HIS A 126 -4.21 -7.54 9.38
CA HIS A 126 -5.37 -7.89 8.58
C HIS A 126 -5.24 -9.28 7.94
N ILE A 127 -4.04 -9.62 7.46
CA ILE A 127 -3.77 -10.92 6.82
C ILE A 127 -3.81 -12.07 7.82
N ILE A 128 -3.28 -11.86 9.02
CA ILE A 128 -3.15 -12.90 10.05
C ILE A 128 -4.50 -13.29 10.68
N LYS A 129 -5.50 -12.47 10.57
CA LYS A 129 -6.83 -12.79 11.13
C LYS A 129 -7.24 -14.26 10.94
#